data_3364adfb7010b2b184071652497bf03c
#
_entry.id   3364adfb7010b2b184071652497bf03c
#
_cell.length_a   1.000
_cell.length_b   1.000
_cell.length_c   1.000
_cell.angle_alpha   90.00
_cell.angle_beta   90.00
_cell.angle_gamma   90.00
#
_symmetry.space_group_name_H-M   'P 1'
#
loop_
_entity.id
_entity.type
_entity.pdbx_description
1 polymer ?
#
loop_
_entity_poly.entity_id
_entity_poly.type
_entity_poly.pdbx_seq_one_letter_code
_entity_poly.pdbx_strand_id
1 'polypeptide(L)'
;MLYGGQEKSEFDGADNLTKHTAAGRTVSSTFHYGDTEAEQKKHLLLKSIAPLGSVGTFTYDAFGNPLTSQVQDADANPSYFIRGETSYTNDGNYVTEQKDARGKIVRTETDPQRGTTTSVTDAKGQTVEYKYDELRRIVKTSASVGAKEGILTAHNEYTYDAKRGNLVEIRHNTDGNAANDVVYSFEQDALGRQTAVKVGNQTTGTLIHSATI
;
A
#
# COMPACT_ATOMS: atom_id res chain seq x y z
N MET A 1 -27.63 29.24 23.75
CA MET A 1 -26.72 30.23 23.11
C MET A 1 -25.96 29.49 22.02
N LEU A 2 -26.28 29.81 20.75
CA LEU A 2 -25.50 29.34 19.60
C LEU A 2 -24.20 30.16 19.57
N TYR A 3 -23.07 29.52 19.85
CA TYR A 3 -21.77 30.13 19.63
C TYR A 3 -21.51 30.21 18.11
N GLY A 4 -21.95 31.31 17.50
CA GLY A 4 -21.69 31.62 16.11
C GLY A 4 -20.28 32.17 15.91
N GLY A 5 -19.25 31.37 16.06
CA GLY A 5 -17.91 31.75 15.64
C GLY A 5 -17.80 31.67 14.12
N GLN A 6 -17.18 32.65 13.48
CA GLN A 6 -16.87 32.57 12.05
C GLN A 6 -15.62 31.75 11.82
N GLU A 7 -15.67 30.87 10.83
CA GLU A 7 -14.51 30.21 10.22
C GLU A 7 -13.77 31.20 9.32
N LYS A 8 -12.45 31.21 9.37
CA LYS A 8 -11.62 32.10 8.56
C LYS A 8 -10.53 31.30 7.85
N SER A 9 -10.37 31.57 6.56
CA SER A 9 -9.32 31.01 5.71
C SER A 9 -8.59 32.11 4.97
N GLU A 10 -7.27 32.01 4.87
CA GLU A 10 -6.40 32.88 4.11
C GLU A 10 -5.70 32.06 3.04
N PHE A 11 -5.46 32.65 1.86
CA PHE A 11 -4.87 31.97 0.71
C PHE A 11 -3.70 32.81 0.16
N ASP A 12 -2.74 32.18 -0.50
CA ASP A 12 -1.68 32.87 -1.24
C ASP A 12 -2.12 33.26 -2.67
N GLY A 13 -1.21 33.84 -3.44
CA GLY A 13 -1.47 34.27 -4.81
C GLY A 13 -1.64 33.12 -5.82
N ALA A 14 -1.40 31.88 -5.41
CA ALA A 14 -1.60 30.64 -6.18
C ALA A 14 -2.80 29.82 -5.68
N ASP A 15 -3.68 30.44 -4.85
CA ASP A 15 -4.88 29.83 -4.25
C ASP A 15 -4.59 28.65 -3.28
N ASN A 16 -3.38 28.56 -2.72
CA ASN A 16 -3.11 27.62 -1.65
C ASN A 16 -3.61 28.17 -0.31
N LEU A 17 -4.25 27.32 0.50
CA LEU A 17 -4.66 27.66 1.85
C LEU A 17 -3.42 27.88 2.74
N THR A 18 -3.19 29.11 3.19
CA THR A 18 -2.02 29.44 4.05
C THR A 18 -2.36 29.49 5.53
N LYS A 19 -3.63 29.76 5.87
CA LYS A 19 -4.08 29.79 7.25
C LYS A 19 -5.55 29.42 7.37
N HIS A 20 -5.86 28.68 8.42
CA HIS A 20 -7.23 28.30 8.75
C HIS A 20 -7.51 28.44 10.24
N THR A 21 -8.60 29.11 10.59
CA THR A 21 -9.10 29.26 11.96
C THR A 21 -10.50 28.69 12.02
N ALA A 22 -10.68 27.63 12.78
CA ALA A 22 -11.99 27.02 12.96
C ALA A 22 -12.96 27.92 13.76
N ALA A 23 -14.25 27.76 13.51
CA ALA A 23 -15.30 28.55 14.16
C ALA A 23 -15.18 28.46 15.71
N GLY A 24 -15.21 29.64 16.36
CA GLY A 24 -15.10 29.74 17.82
C GLY A 24 -13.69 29.49 18.38
N ARG A 25 -12.65 29.41 17.55
CA ARG A 25 -11.26 29.27 17.98
C ARG A 25 -10.49 30.57 17.76
N THR A 26 -9.46 30.82 18.59
CA THR A 26 -8.52 31.94 18.48
C THR A 26 -7.19 31.54 17.89
N VAL A 27 -6.92 30.23 17.83
CA VAL A 27 -5.68 29.65 17.30
C VAL A 27 -5.93 29.05 15.91
N SER A 28 -4.94 29.16 15.05
CA SER A 28 -5.04 28.80 13.64
C SER A 28 -4.04 27.71 13.27
N SER A 29 -4.39 26.90 12.27
CA SER A 29 -3.39 26.14 11.51
C SER A 29 -2.77 27.05 10.45
N THR A 30 -1.47 26.87 10.16
CA THR A 30 -0.79 27.55 9.05
C THR A 30 -0.15 26.53 8.13
N PHE A 31 -0.06 26.89 6.84
CA PHE A 31 0.44 26.02 5.78
C PHE A 31 1.39 26.83 4.88
N HIS A 32 2.48 26.21 4.46
CA HIS A 32 3.51 26.85 3.67
C HIS A 32 3.86 25.99 2.45
N TYR A 33 3.82 26.58 1.27
CA TYR A 33 4.00 25.91 -0.04
C TYR A 33 5.25 26.38 -0.79
N GLY A 34 6.04 27.28 -0.19
CA GLY A 34 7.26 27.85 -0.75
C GLY A 34 7.30 29.36 -0.61
N ASP A 35 8.51 29.93 -0.75
CA ASP A 35 8.76 31.36 -0.59
C ASP A 35 8.60 32.16 -1.90
N THR A 36 8.57 31.44 -3.04
CA THR A 36 8.42 32.04 -4.37
C THR A 36 7.09 31.65 -5.02
N GLU A 37 6.58 32.51 -5.90
CA GLU A 37 5.36 32.23 -6.67
C GLU A 37 5.49 30.92 -7.50
N ALA A 38 6.69 30.62 -8.01
CA ALA A 38 6.96 29.41 -8.76
C ALA A 38 6.85 28.14 -7.90
N GLU A 39 7.22 28.21 -6.62
CA GLU A 39 7.06 27.11 -5.66
C GLU A 39 5.60 26.96 -5.25
N GLN A 40 4.91 28.05 -4.95
CA GLN A 40 3.49 28.07 -4.57
C GLN A 40 2.60 27.50 -5.67
N LYS A 41 2.90 27.76 -6.94
CA LYS A 41 2.19 27.19 -8.11
C LYS A 41 2.36 25.68 -8.28
N LYS A 42 3.28 25.05 -7.56
CA LYS A 42 3.38 23.57 -7.52
C LYS A 42 2.34 22.94 -6.59
N HIS A 43 1.72 23.73 -5.71
CA HIS A 43 0.74 23.29 -4.72
C HIS A 43 1.23 22.17 -3.78
N LEU A 44 2.55 22.07 -3.56
CA LEU A 44 3.18 21.09 -2.69
C LEU A 44 3.34 21.67 -1.29
N LEU A 45 2.67 21.08 -0.30
CA LEU A 45 2.76 21.51 1.09
C LEU A 45 4.13 21.17 1.67
N LEU A 46 4.95 22.17 2.00
CA LEU A 46 6.29 21.98 2.57
C LEU A 46 6.28 21.97 4.11
N LYS A 47 5.36 22.72 4.72
CA LYS A 47 5.27 22.81 6.17
C LYS A 47 3.83 23.11 6.61
N SER A 48 3.43 22.51 7.71
CA SER A 48 2.19 22.86 8.42
C SER A 48 2.48 23.08 9.89
N ILE A 49 1.75 24.01 10.53
CA ILE A 49 1.77 24.22 11.97
C ILE A 49 0.34 24.09 12.47
N ALA A 50 0.12 23.12 13.35
CA ALA A 50 -1.17 22.92 13.98
C ALA A 50 -1.47 24.01 15.04
N PRO A 51 -2.74 24.21 15.46
CA PRO A 51 -3.12 25.23 16.44
C PRO A 51 -2.39 25.13 17.79
N LEU A 52 -1.95 23.94 18.16
CA LEU A 52 -1.19 23.68 19.39
C LEU A 52 0.32 23.66 19.18
N GLY A 53 0.78 24.07 17.98
CA GLY A 53 2.19 24.26 17.69
C GLY A 53 2.92 23.05 17.10
N SER A 54 2.29 21.88 16.98
CA SER A 54 2.92 20.72 16.30
C SER A 54 3.25 21.08 14.85
N VAL A 55 4.45 20.73 14.41
CA VAL A 55 4.99 21.09 13.09
C VAL A 55 5.08 19.86 12.22
N GLY A 56 4.42 19.89 11.06
CA GLY A 56 4.60 18.94 9.97
C GLY A 56 5.56 19.51 8.92
N THR A 57 6.49 18.71 8.42
CA THR A 57 7.37 19.06 7.29
C THR A 57 7.34 17.94 6.24
N PHE A 58 7.40 18.35 4.96
CA PHE A 58 7.25 17.44 3.84
C PHE A 58 8.32 17.76 2.78
N THR A 59 8.83 16.74 2.12
CA THR A 59 9.72 16.90 0.97
C THR A 59 9.22 16.05 -0.19
N TYR A 60 9.58 16.45 -1.40
CA TYR A 60 9.10 15.85 -2.63
C TYR A 60 10.25 15.65 -3.62
N ASP A 61 10.09 14.72 -4.53
CA ASP A 61 10.97 14.57 -5.69
C ASP A 61 10.64 15.60 -6.79
N ALA A 62 11.35 15.49 -7.91
CA ALA A 62 11.14 16.38 -9.06
C ALA A 62 9.78 16.19 -9.76
N PHE A 63 9.12 15.07 -9.52
CA PHE A 63 7.80 14.74 -10.08
C PHE A 63 6.64 15.15 -9.15
N GLY A 64 6.95 15.59 -7.93
CA GLY A 64 5.96 15.94 -6.91
C GLY A 64 5.55 14.77 -6.01
N ASN A 65 6.23 13.64 -6.08
CA ASN A 65 5.96 12.51 -5.19
C ASN A 65 6.52 12.78 -3.78
N PRO A 66 5.80 12.46 -2.70
CA PRO A 66 6.25 12.70 -1.34
C PRO A 66 7.41 11.78 -0.95
N LEU A 67 8.58 12.36 -0.65
CA LEU A 67 9.77 11.64 -0.19
C LEU A 67 9.78 11.47 1.32
N THR A 68 9.45 12.52 2.06
CA THR A 68 9.42 12.48 3.53
C THR A 68 8.20 13.17 4.08
N SER A 69 7.69 12.63 5.17
CA SER A 69 6.77 13.33 6.06
C SER A 69 7.30 13.24 7.48
N GLN A 70 7.38 14.36 8.17
CA GLN A 70 7.86 14.42 9.56
C GLN A 70 6.89 15.25 10.39
N VAL A 71 6.57 14.78 11.59
CA VAL A 71 5.79 15.53 12.57
C VAL A 71 6.58 15.64 13.86
N GLN A 72 6.65 16.84 14.40
CA GLN A 72 7.31 17.20 15.66
C GLN A 72 6.31 17.95 16.54
N ASP A 73 6.26 17.62 17.81
CA ASP A 73 5.43 18.35 18.77
C ASP A 73 6.05 19.70 19.12
N ALA A 74 5.22 20.70 19.47
CA ALA A 74 5.65 22.07 19.79
C ALA A 74 6.64 22.13 20.96
N ASP A 75 6.37 21.33 21.99
CA ASP A 75 7.14 21.31 23.24
C ASP A 75 8.18 20.19 23.27
N ALA A 76 8.28 19.40 22.18
CA ALA A 76 9.23 18.31 22.13
C ALA A 76 10.67 18.82 21.94
N ASN A 77 11.60 18.16 22.61
CA ASN A 77 13.00 18.26 22.27
C ASN A 77 13.17 18.08 20.74
N PRO A 78 13.93 18.95 20.03
CA PRO A 78 14.14 18.85 18.57
C PRO A 78 14.54 17.46 18.07
N SER A 79 15.03 16.59 18.96
CA SER A 79 15.37 15.19 18.65
C SER A 79 14.18 14.23 18.60
N TYR A 80 12.99 14.61 19.06
CA TYR A 80 11.80 13.77 19.04
C TYR A 80 10.88 14.15 17.87
N PHE A 81 10.83 13.28 16.87
CA PHE A 81 9.93 13.43 15.74
C PHE A 81 9.47 12.06 15.23
N ILE A 82 8.31 12.05 14.60
CA ILE A 82 7.80 10.91 13.86
C ILE A 82 8.07 11.20 12.39
N ARG A 83 8.82 10.32 11.70
CA ARG A 83 9.19 10.52 10.30
C ARG A 83 8.90 9.27 9.48
N GLY A 84 8.23 9.44 8.36
CA GLY A 84 8.10 8.46 7.28
C GLY A 84 8.96 8.85 6.09
N GLU A 85 9.49 7.87 5.38
CA GLU A 85 10.28 8.06 4.16
C GLU A 85 9.75 7.13 3.05
N THR A 86 9.72 7.63 1.82
CA THR A 86 9.31 6.87 0.64
C THR A 86 10.32 7.09 -0.46
N SER A 87 10.73 6.02 -1.12
CA SER A 87 11.59 6.08 -2.31
C SER A 87 10.82 5.58 -3.52
N TYR A 88 11.16 6.12 -4.68
CA TYR A 88 10.52 5.80 -5.95
C TYR A 88 11.54 5.31 -6.98
N THR A 89 11.06 4.74 -8.06
CA THR A 89 11.86 4.48 -9.27
C THR A 89 12.40 5.80 -9.84
N ASN A 90 13.45 5.73 -10.64
CA ASN A 90 14.11 6.92 -11.22
C ASN A 90 13.17 7.79 -12.08
N ASP A 91 12.12 7.21 -12.62
CA ASP A 91 11.06 7.88 -13.39
C ASP A 91 9.89 8.38 -12.51
N GLY A 92 9.96 8.16 -11.19
CA GLY A 92 8.95 8.60 -10.23
C GLY A 92 7.63 7.82 -10.24
N ASN A 93 7.50 6.77 -11.05
CA ASN A 93 6.21 6.13 -11.29
C ASN A 93 5.82 5.10 -10.21
N TYR A 94 6.80 4.45 -9.57
CA TYR A 94 6.52 3.35 -8.63
C TYR A 94 7.29 3.52 -7.33
N VAL A 95 6.64 3.20 -6.22
CA VAL A 95 7.29 3.13 -4.90
C VAL A 95 8.21 1.91 -4.86
N THR A 96 9.46 2.13 -4.46
CA THR A 96 10.46 1.06 -4.27
C THR A 96 10.71 0.72 -2.82
N GLU A 97 10.59 1.71 -1.92
CA GLU A 97 10.82 1.53 -0.49
C GLU A 97 9.93 2.47 0.33
N GLN A 98 9.40 1.94 1.44
CA GLN A 98 8.72 2.73 2.47
C GLN A 98 9.35 2.42 3.82
N LYS A 99 9.72 3.47 4.57
CA LYS A 99 10.29 3.37 5.91
C LYS A 99 9.41 4.09 6.91
N ASP A 100 9.00 3.39 7.94
CA ASP A 100 8.20 3.97 9.02
C ASP A 100 9.05 4.69 10.07
N ALA A 101 8.37 5.36 11.01
CA ALA A 101 9.02 6.10 12.10
C ALA A 101 9.86 5.24 13.05
N ARG A 102 9.70 3.92 13.02
CA ARG A 102 10.48 2.96 13.79
C ARG A 102 11.67 2.40 13.01
N GLY A 103 11.90 2.92 11.79
CA GLY A 103 12.95 2.44 10.89
C GLY A 103 12.63 1.11 10.21
N LYS A 104 11.37 0.64 10.27
CA LYS A 104 10.94 -0.57 9.57
C LYS A 104 10.77 -0.26 8.09
N ILE A 105 11.33 -1.12 7.27
CA ILE A 105 11.40 -0.93 5.82
C ILE A 105 10.59 -2.02 5.12
N VAL A 106 9.73 -1.60 4.21
CA VAL A 106 9.05 -2.46 3.25
C VAL A 106 9.58 -2.09 1.86
N ARG A 107 9.97 -3.10 1.07
CA ARG A 107 10.42 -2.93 -0.32
C ARG A 107 9.43 -3.52 -1.29
N THR A 108 9.24 -2.84 -2.40
CA THR A 108 8.35 -3.27 -3.48
C THR A 108 9.10 -3.22 -4.80
N GLU A 109 9.02 -4.31 -5.57
CA GLU A 109 9.48 -4.34 -6.95
C GLU A 109 8.27 -4.35 -7.88
N THR A 110 8.36 -3.60 -8.97
CA THR A 110 7.29 -3.45 -9.95
C THR A 110 7.84 -3.65 -11.35
N ASP A 111 7.14 -4.41 -12.18
CA ASP A 111 7.39 -4.48 -13.62
C ASP A 111 7.02 -3.12 -14.24
N PRO A 112 7.98 -2.33 -14.74
CA PRO A 112 7.71 -0.99 -15.25
C PRO A 112 6.89 -0.98 -16.54
N GLN A 113 6.89 -2.09 -17.30
CA GLN A 113 6.14 -2.19 -18.55
C GLN A 113 4.66 -2.49 -18.29
N ARG A 114 4.37 -3.26 -17.25
CA ARG A 114 3.03 -3.74 -16.92
C ARG A 114 2.39 -3.00 -15.75
N GLY A 115 3.18 -2.35 -14.91
CA GLY A 115 2.73 -1.70 -13.68
C GLY A 115 2.27 -2.70 -12.62
N THR A 116 2.72 -3.95 -12.69
CA THR A 116 2.35 -5.00 -11.75
C THR A 116 3.45 -5.20 -10.72
N THR A 117 3.10 -5.33 -9.45
CA THR A 117 4.05 -5.63 -8.37
C THR A 117 4.59 -7.05 -8.53
N THR A 118 5.91 -7.20 -8.65
CA THR A 118 6.57 -8.51 -8.82
C THR A 118 7.05 -9.10 -7.51
N SER A 119 7.41 -8.26 -6.54
CA SER A 119 7.74 -8.71 -5.19
C SER A 119 7.45 -7.66 -4.12
N VAL A 120 7.20 -8.11 -2.90
CA VAL A 120 7.13 -7.28 -1.68
C VAL A 120 7.94 -7.95 -0.60
N THR A 121 8.91 -7.23 -0.05
CA THR A 121 9.71 -7.66 1.12
C THR A 121 9.31 -6.87 2.35
N ASP A 122 8.86 -7.56 3.38
CA ASP A 122 8.44 -6.93 4.64
C ASP A 122 9.63 -6.51 5.51
N ALA A 123 9.34 -5.82 6.62
CA ALA A 123 10.33 -5.34 7.55
C ALA A 123 11.10 -6.44 8.31
N LYS A 124 10.71 -7.69 8.20
CA LYS A 124 11.42 -8.87 8.74
C LYS A 124 12.28 -9.56 7.68
N GLY A 125 12.28 -9.05 6.43
CA GLY A 125 12.99 -9.64 5.31
C GLY A 125 12.25 -10.82 4.66
N GLN A 126 10.97 -10.99 4.96
CA GLN A 126 10.15 -12.01 4.30
C GLN A 126 9.66 -11.45 2.97
N THR A 127 9.87 -12.21 1.89
CA THR A 127 9.50 -11.79 0.53
C THR A 127 8.35 -12.62 0.01
N VAL A 128 7.37 -11.93 -0.56
CA VAL A 128 6.31 -12.53 -1.37
C VAL A 128 6.53 -12.13 -2.81
N GLU A 129 6.64 -13.10 -3.71
CA GLU A 129 6.74 -12.90 -5.16
C GLU A 129 5.39 -13.15 -5.82
N TYR A 130 5.11 -12.42 -6.89
CA TYR A 130 3.88 -12.50 -7.67
C TYR A 130 4.19 -12.78 -9.14
N LYS A 131 3.47 -13.72 -9.74
CA LYS A 131 3.48 -13.95 -11.19
C LYS A 131 2.10 -13.68 -11.77
N TYR A 132 2.09 -13.16 -12.97
CA TYR A 132 0.89 -12.72 -13.67
C TYR A 132 0.76 -13.38 -15.03
N ASP A 133 -0.46 -13.56 -15.50
CA ASP A 133 -0.74 -13.90 -16.89
C ASP A 133 -0.72 -12.64 -17.80
N GLU A 134 -1.03 -12.83 -19.08
CA GLU A 134 -1.08 -11.73 -20.07
C GLU A 134 -2.19 -10.72 -19.78
N LEU A 135 -3.23 -11.11 -19.06
CA LEU A 135 -4.33 -10.26 -18.62
C LEU A 135 -4.06 -9.56 -17.28
N ARG A 136 -2.83 -9.67 -16.74
CA ARG A 136 -2.38 -9.12 -15.45
C ARG A 136 -3.12 -9.71 -14.24
N ARG A 137 -3.67 -10.93 -14.35
CA ARG A 137 -4.23 -11.65 -13.21
C ARG A 137 -3.10 -12.44 -12.54
N ILE A 138 -3.12 -12.50 -11.20
CA ILE A 138 -2.13 -13.27 -10.43
C ILE A 138 -2.35 -14.76 -10.73
N VAL A 139 -1.31 -15.44 -11.24
CA VAL A 139 -1.33 -16.90 -11.47
C VAL A 139 -0.49 -17.65 -10.45
N LYS A 140 0.42 -16.98 -9.73
CA LYS A 140 1.19 -17.59 -8.66
C LYS A 140 1.63 -16.53 -7.63
N THR A 141 1.56 -16.90 -6.36
CA THR A 141 2.23 -16.21 -5.26
C THR A 141 3.17 -17.17 -4.57
N SER A 142 4.38 -16.73 -4.24
CA SER A 142 5.38 -17.53 -3.53
C SER A 142 5.90 -16.73 -2.33
N ALA A 143 5.90 -17.34 -1.14
CA ALA A 143 6.44 -16.72 0.06
C ALA A 143 7.71 -17.47 0.48
N SER A 144 8.82 -16.74 0.60
CA SER A 144 10.07 -17.25 1.17
C SER A 144 10.12 -16.90 2.65
N VAL A 145 10.11 -17.91 3.51
CA VAL A 145 10.18 -17.74 4.97
C VAL A 145 11.58 -18.07 5.45
N GLY A 146 12.38 -17.06 5.78
CA GLY A 146 13.67 -17.16 6.45
C GLY A 146 14.87 -17.38 5.52
N ALA A 147 16.00 -16.75 5.88
CA ALA A 147 17.27 -16.80 5.14
C ALA A 147 18.17 -18.00 5.58
N LYS A 148 17.62 -19.17 5.91
CA LYS A 148 18.38 -20.36 6.27
C LYS A 148 18.17 -21.48 5.26
N GLU A 149 19.23 -22.27 5.01
CA GLU A 149 19.18 -23.48 4.20
C GLU A 149 18.00 -24.37 4.62
N GLY A 150 17.16 -24.76 3.64
CA GLY A 150 15.95 -25.53 3.89
C GLY A 150 14.66 -24.72 3.83
N ILE A 151 14.65 -23.59 3.13
CA ILE A 151 13.48 -22.71 2.98
C ILE A 151 12.31 -23.47 2.38
N LEU A 152 11.27 -23.67 3.17
CA LEU A 152 9.96 -24.06 2.69
C LEU A 152 9.34 -22.87 1.96
N THR A 153 9.29 -22.95 0.64
CA THR A 153 8.60 -21.95 -0.18
C THR A 153 7.14 -22.32 -0.27
N ALA A 154 6.32 -21.71 0.59
CA ALA A 154 4.87 -21.82 0.43
C ALA A 154 4.44 -21.06 -0.83
N HIS A 155 3.59 -21.65 -1.65
CA HIS A 155 3.05 -20.96 -2.82
C HIS A 155 1.58 -21.29 -3.04
N ASN A 156 0.89 -20.35 -3.69
CA ASN A 156 -0.43 -20.59 -4.25
C ASN A 156 -0.36 -20.45 -5.77
N GLU A 157 -1.04 -21.34 -6.46
CA GLU A 157 -1.27 -21.24 -7.90
C GLU A 157 -2.76 -21.01 -8.16
N TYR A 158 -3.07 -20.14 -9.10
CA TYR A 158 -4.42 -19.69 -9.41
C TYR A 158 -4.74 -20.04 -10.85
N THR A 159 -5.82 -20.77 -11.07
CA THR A 159 -6.31 -21.15 -12.40
C THR A 159 -7.61 -20.41 -12.71
N TYR A 160 -7.70 -19.90 -13.90
CA TYR A 160 -8.86 -19.14 -14.38
C TYR A 160 -9.53 -19.83 -15.57
N ASP A 161 -10.85 -19.76 -15.63
CA ASP A 161 -11.61 -20.19 -16.80
C ASP A 161 -11.19 -19.37 -18.03
N ALA A 162 -10.84 -20.07 -19.12
CA ALA A 162 -10.38 -19.47 -20.36
C ALA A 162 -11.45 -18.61 -21.08
N LYS A 163 -12.74 -18.89 -20.87
CA LYS A 163 -13.83 -18.20 -21.56
C LYS A 163 -14.29 -16.95 -20.82
N ARG A 164 -14.38 -17.00 -19.49
CA ARG A 164 -14.98 -15.96 -18.67
C ARG A 164 -13.97 -15.24 -17.79
N GLY A 165 -12.79 -15.83 -17.59
CA GLY A 165 -11.75 -15.27 -16.73
C GLY A 165 -12.02 -15.42 -15.24
N ASN A 166 -13.02 -16.20 -14.84
CA ASN A 166 -13.33 -16.44 -13.44
C ASN A 166 -12.30 -17.38 -12.80
N LEU A 167 -11.98 -17.17 -11.52
CA LEU A 167 -11.14 -18.09 -10.75
C LEU A 167 -11.86 -19.41 -10.56
N VAL A 168 -11.24 -20.53 -10.96
CA VAL A 168 -11.82 -21.88 -10.87
C VAL A 168 -11.03 -22.82 -9.95
N GLU A 169 -9.75 -22.52 -9.69
CA GLU A 169 -8.93 -23.33 -8.79
C GLU A 169 -7.90 -22.47 -8.07
N ILE A 170 -7.66 -22.79 -6.80
CA ILE A 170 -6.48 -22.38 -6.04
C ILE A 170 -5.80 -23.64 -5.54
N ARG A 171 -4.52 -23.79 -5.86
CA ARG A 171 -3.65 -24.83 -5.36
C ARG A 171 -2.71 -24.25 -4.31
N HIS A 172 -2.76 -24.75 -3.10
CA HIS A 172 -1.95 -24.31 -1.98
C HIS A 172 -0.91 -25.38 -1.63
N ASN A 173 0.37 -25.00 -1.74
CA ASN A 173 1.51 -25.80 -1.39
C ASN A 173 2.26 -25.17 -0.22
N THR A 174 2.57 -25.93 0.83
CA THR A 174 3.25 -25.43 2.04
C THR A 174 4.62 -26.06 2.29
N ASP A 175 4.94 -27.17 1.60
CA ASP A 175 6.13 -27.98 1.90
C ASP A 175 6.99 -28.30 0.68
N GLY A 176 6.63 -27.76 -0.49
CA GLY A 176 7.32 -28.01 -1.75
C GLY A 176 6.99 -29.38 -2.39
N ASN A 177 6.14 -30.19 -1.75
CA ASN A 177 5.72 -31.48 -2.28
C ASN A 177 4.30 -31.36 -2.86
N ALA A 178 4.18 -31.42 -4.17
CA ALA A 178 2.89 -31.33 -4.87
C ALA A 178 1.88 -32.43 -4.44
N ALA A 179 2.35 -33.53 -3.89
CA ALA A 179 1.50 -34.60 -3.37
C ALA A 179 0.67 -34.18 -2.15
N ASN A 180 1.14 -33.15 -1.43
CA ASN A 180 0.50 -32.61 -0.24
C ASN A 180 -0.32 -31.35 -0.51
N ASP A 181 -0.44 -30.94 -1.78
CA ASP A 181 -1.19 -29.74 -2.13
C ASP A 181 -2.65 -29.83 -1.71
N VAL A 182 -3.13 -28.75 -1.11
CA VAL A 182 -4.56 -28.56 -0.86
C VAL A 182 -5.13 -27.79 -2.05
N VAL A 183 -6.15 -28.37 -2.68
CA VAL A 183 -6.78 -27.78 -3.86
C VAL A 183 -8.20 -27.33 -3.52
N TYR A 184 -8.46 -26.06 -3.79
CA TYR A 184 -9.78 -25.44 -3.71
C TYR A 184 -10.32 -25.31 -5.15
N SER A 185 -11.46 -25.92 -5.44
CA SER A 185 -12.11 -25.81 -6.74
C SER A 185 -13.45 -25.06 -6.59
N PHE A 186 -13.70 -24.14 -7.49
CA PHE A 186 -14.87 -23.26 -7.47
C PHE A 186 -15.78 -23.61 -8.65
N GLU A 187 -16.99 -24.10 -8.36
CA GLU A 187 -18.01 -24.36 -9.37
C GLU A 187 -18.87 -23.10 -9.58
N GLN A 188 -19.27 -22.86 -10.80
CA GLN A 188 -20.01 -21.65 -11.17
C GLN A 188 -21.17 -22.02 -12.13
N ASP A 189 -22.25 -21.25 -12.04
CA ASP A 189 -23.37 -21.37 -12.96
C ASP A 189 -23.09 -20.70 -14.33
N ALA A 190 -24.09 -20.75 -15.21
CA ALA A 190 -24.00 -20.17 -16.54
C ALA A 190 -23.80 -18.63 -16.51
N LEU A 191 -24.12 -17.95 -15.43
CA LEU A 191 -23.94 -16.52 -15.23
C LEU A 191 -22.60 -16.17 -14.54
N GLY A 192 -21.78 -17.20 -14.19
CA GLY A 192 -20.51 -17.00 -13.51
C GLY A 192 -20.63 -16.82 -11.99
N ARG A 193 -21.80 -17.08 -11.40
CA ARG A 193 -21.98 -17.01 -9.95
C ARG A 193 -21.48 -18.32 -9.34
N GLN A 194 -20.74 -18.22 -8.25
CA GLN A 194 -20.22 -19.38 -7.54
C GLN A 194 -21.38 -20.19 -6.95
N THR A 195 -21.40 -21.49 -7.22
CA THR A 195 -22.44 -22.42 -6.76
C THR A 195 -21.90 -23.43 -5.77
N ALA A 196 -20.62 -23.76 -5.81
CA ALA A 196 -20.00 -24.66 -4.84
C ALA A 196 -18.50 -24.39 -4.69
N VAL A 197 -17.99 -24.77 -3.51
CA VAL A 197 -16.55 -24.84 -3.21
C VAL A 197 -16.25 -26.29 -2.82
N LYS A 198 -15.23 -26.86 -3.44
CA LYS A 198 -14.69 -28.17 -3.10
C LYS A 198 -13.26 -28.04 -2.61
N VAL A 199 -12.92 -28.71 -1.53
CA VAL A 199 -11.57 -28.76 -0.98
C VAL A 199 -11.10 -30.20 -0.98
N GLY A 200 -9.96 -30.46 -1.58
CA GLY A 200 -9.40 -31.78 -1.70
C GLY A 200 -7.87 -31.79 -1.60
N ASN A 201 -7.32 -33.02 -1.45
CA ASN A 201 -5.89 -33.24 -1.56
C ASN A 201 -5.63 -34.00 -2.89
N GLN A 202 -4.61 -33.54 -3.62
CA GLN A 202 -4.32 -34.06 -4.97
C GLN A 202 -3.91 -35.55 -5.00
N THR A 203 -3.21 -36.02 -3.96
CA THR A 203 -2.67 -37.39 -3.92
C THR A 203 -3.73 -38.43 -3.61
N THR A 204 -4.69 -38.09 -2.77
CA THR A 204 -5.69 -39.09 -2.32
C THR A 204 -6.98 -39.02 -3.12
N GLY A 205 -7.17 -37.95 -3.95
CA GLY A 205 -8.46 -37.70 -4.60
C GLY A 205 -9.59 -37.47 -3.60
N THR A 206 -9.26 -37.37 -2.31
CA THR A 206 -10.24 -37.33 -1.24
C THR A 206 -10.84 -35.94 -1.16
N LEU A 207 -12.14 -35.81 -1.36
CA LEU A 207 -12.90 -34.60 -1.07
C LEU A 207 -12.93 -34.43 0.45
N ILE A 208 -12.29 -33.36 0.94
CA ILE A 208 -12.24 -33.06 2.37
C ILE A 208 -13.53 -32.33 2.79
N HIS A 209 -14.02 -31.43 1.94
CA HIS A 209 -15.25 -30.68 2.19
C HIS A 209 -15.86 -30.13 0.89
N SER A 210 -17.20 -30.11 0.81
CA SER A 210 -17.91 -29.35 -0.21
C SER A 210 -19.04 -28.55 0.43
N ALA A 211 -19.20 -27.30 0.01
CA ALA A 211 -20.32 -26.46 0.38
C ALA A 211 -21.02 -25.97 -0.91
N THR A 212 -22.34 -26.11 -0.94
CA THR A 212 -23.19 -25.49 -1.97
C THR A 212 -23.65 -24.13 -1.43
N ILE A 213 -23.58 -23.09 -2.26
CA ILE A 213 -23.91 -21.71 -1.89
C ILE A 213 -25.20 -21.32 -2.59
#